data_8f7dfabd6b1f0e760991a55b0c9e8d47
#
_entry.id   8f7dfabd6b1f0e760991a55b0c9e8d47
#
_cell.length_a   1.000
_cell.length_b   1.000
_cell.length_c   1.000
_cell.angle_alpha   90.00
_cell.angle_beta   90.00
_cell.angle_gamma   90.00
#
_symmetry.space_group_name_H-M   'P 1'
#
loop_
_entity.id
_entity.type
_entity.pdbx_description
1 polymer ?
#
loop_
_entity_poly.entity_id
_entity_poly.type
_entity_poly.pdbx_seq_one_letter_code
_entity_poly.pdbx_strand_id
1 'polypeptide(L)'
;MGIEETKVGPASPTIEEAAEVGSIRELKSLHVDGIDPVFEHQARLVNHAVQVIGMGKYQWALFFLCGYGWLCDQLWQTTVSDALAQVAVEFQPKHSAFLSLALIAGLVVGATFWGLGCDLVGRRLAFNLTLLIAGVFGTAAGAANSFVSCAVLVSFCGFGVGGNLPVDSAVFLEFLPGTHQYLLEILAVWWSIGQAIPAGAAWGFLSHYSCSEDTPAGQCHKKDNMGWRYLMYTMGALTLAAFFARFVFFRLRESPRYLLGQGRYQEAIDVLNDVAKYNGTSQPLTVGDFLQVERDYASIGHPAAVTRPTAWQRTFAQFRPGGLKHVRALFSTKKVAYSTSLIILVWGMIGLASPLYANFLPEYLALHGAQAGSSSIAITYRNNFIIIACSIPGTLMAGWFIGLPKIGRRGTLGIALILTAVFQFAFTAARTQASILGFNCATSFVSYIMWGALYCYTPEVIPSIHRGTGCGLAAAFNRICGLQAPIIATYVGYNNKPIFVSASLYIVAGFISFCFPYETSGKASL
;
A
#
# COMPACT_ATOMS: atom_id res chain seq x y z
N MET A 1 1.62 -28.19 -49.62
CA MET A 1 2.83 -27.35 -49.45
C MET A 1 2.30 -25.93 -49.22
N GLY A 2 1.90 -25.63 -48.01
CA GLY A 2 1.33 -24.36 -47.60
C GLY A 2 2.34 -23.68 -46.67
N ILE A 3 2.74 -22.49 -47.02
CA ILE A 3 3.66 -21.65 -46.28
C ILE A 3 2.83 -20.92 -45.21
N GLU A 4 3.08 -21.24 -43.93
CA GLU A 4 2.53 -20.49 -42.79
C GLU A 4 3.18 -19.11 -42.75
N GLU A 5 2.38 -18.06 -42.96
CA GLU A 5 2.76 -16.67 -42.67
C GLU A 5 2.83 -16.47 -41.18
N THR A 6 4.03 -16.36 -40.63
CA THR A 6 4.31 -15.87 -39.28
C THR A 6 3.84 -14.44 -39.18
N LYS A 7 2.78 -14.18 -38.42
CA LYS A 7 2.36 -12.85 -38.01
C LYS A 7 3.47 -12.20 -37.18
N VAL A 8 4.24 -11.31 -37.80
CA VAL A 8 5.11 -10.37 -37.11
C VAL A 8 4.22 -9.41 -36.32
N GLY A 9 4.34 -9.41 -35.01
CA GLY A 9 3.71 -8.41 -34.14
C GLY A 9 4.20 -7.01 -34.50
N PRO A 10 3.47 -5.94 -34.14
CA PRO A 10 3.84 -4.59 -34.52
C PRO A 10 5.24 -4.26 -33.97
N ALA A 11 6.13 -3.85 -34.87
CA ALA A 11 7.48 -3.40 -34.56
C ALA A 11 7.42 -2.24 -33.56
N SER A 12 8.28 -2.27 -32.54
CA SER A 12 8.44 -1.16 -31.61
C SER A 12 8.83 0.10 -32.37
N PRO A 13 8.19 1.26 -32.11
CA PRO A 13 8.50 2.51 -32.80
C PRO A 13 9.97 2.88 -32.60
N THR A 14 10.61 3.35 -33.66
CA THR A 14 11.99 3.85 -33.65
C THR A 14 12.06 5.17 -32.90
N ILE A 15 13.25 5.57 -32.45
CA ILE A 15 13.49 6.87 -31.77
C ILE A 15 13.05 8.05 -32.64
N GLU A 16 13.19 7.94 -33.97
CA GLU A 16 12.72 8.94 -34.93
C GLU A 16 11.20 9.07 -34.95
N GLU A 17 10.44 7.96 -34.86
CA GLU A 17 8.98 7.99 -34.72
C GLU A 17 8.53 8.58 -33.37
N ALA A 18 9.31 8.36 -32.28
CA ALA A 18 9.04 8.99 -30.99
C ALA A 18 9.38 10.49 -30.98
N ALA A 19 10.34 10.92 -31.79
CA ALA A 19 10.69 12.33 -32.00
C ALA A 19 9.68 13.04 -32.92
N GLU A 20 9.10 12.35 -33.91
CA GLU A 20 8.03 12.87 -34.76
C GLU A 20 6.68 13.03 -34.07
N VAL A 21 6.40 12.26 -33.01
CA VAL A 21 5.13 12.32 -32.23
C VAL A 21 5.03 13.58 -31.35
N GLY A 22 5.90 14.54 -31.49
CA GLY A 22 5.81 15.76 -30.72
C GLY A 22 6.28 16.98 -31.47
N SER A 23 5.55 17.43 -32.48
CA SER A 23 5.78 18.79 -32.92
C SER A 23 5.63 19.70 -31.69
N ILE A 24 6.54 20.67 -31.54
CA ILE A 24 6.55 21.66 -30.42
C ILE A 24 5.17 22.31 -30.19
N ARG A 25 4.27 22.26 -31.17
CA ARG A 25 2.89 22.72 -31.09
C ARG A 25 1.97 21.76 -30.31
N GLU A 26 2.14 20.45 -30.45
CA GLU A 26 1.38 19.45 -29.67
C GLU A 26 1.87 19.38 -28.22
N LEU A 27 3.17 19.60 -27.97
CA LEU A 27 3.75 19.69 -26.63
C LEU A 27 3.21 20.89 -25.83
N LYS A 28 2.87 22.02 -26.48
CA LYS A 28 2.21 23.16 -25.82
C LYS A 28 0.79 22.85 -25.34
N SER A 29 0.09 21.93 -25.97
CA SER A 29 -1.27 21.52 -25.57
C SER A 29 -1.31 20.55 -24.37
N LEU A 30 -0.16 19.93 -24.06
CA LEU A 30 0.01 18.96 -22.96
C LEU A 30 0.74 19.56 -21.75
N HIS A 31 0.97 20.89 -21.75
CA HIS A 31 1.71 21.56 -20.69
C HIS A 31 0.94 21.50 -19.36
N VAL A 32 1.52 20.80 -18.38
CA VAL A 32 1.02 20.76 -17.00
C VAL A 32 1.52 22.03 -16.30
N ASP A 33 0.62 22.96 -16.02
CA ASP A 33 0.94 24.18 -15.28
C ASP A 33 1.69 23.87 -13.97
N GLY A 34 2.96 24.22 -13.91
CA GLY A 34 3.80 24.11 -12.71
C GLY A 34 4.95 23.10 -12.78
N ILE A 35 5.08 22.32 -13.87
CA ILE A 35 6.24 21.47 -14.15
C ILE A 35 7.10 22.13 -15.22
N ASP A 36 8.43 22.06 -15.06
CA ASP A 36 9.38 22.52 -16.07
C ASP A 36 9.20 21.67 -17.35
N PRO A 37 8.83 22.27 -18.49
CA PRO A 37 8.58 21.53 -19.73
C PRO A 37 9.82 20.79 -20.23
N VAL A 38 11.01 21.29 -19.94
CA VAL A 38 12.28 20.62 -20.25
C VAL A 38 12.39 19.31 -19.49
N PHE A 39 12.13 19.36 -18.17
CA PHE A 39 12.14 18.15 -17.33
C PHE A 39 11.07 17.14 -17.76
N GLU A 40 9.88 17.59 -18.12
CA GLU A 40 8.80 16.71 -18.57
C GLU A 40 9.20 15.96 -19.85
N HIS A 41 9.78 16.65 -20.82
CA HIS A 41 10.25 16.03 -22.07
C HIS A 41 11.38 15.03 -21.80
N GLN A 42 12.38 15.41 -21.01
CA GLN A 42 13.47 14.52 -20.61
C GLN A 42 12.96 13.28 -19.86
N ALA A 43 11.94 13.43 -18.99
CA ALA A 43 11.32 12.31 -18.29
C ALA A 43 10.56 11.35 -19.22
N ARG A 44 10.00 11.87 -20.33
CA ARG A 44 9.37 11.03 -21.36
C ARG A 44 10.42 10.19 -22.11
N LEU A 45 11.60 10.75 -22.40
CA LEU A 45 12.71 9.98 -22.99
C LEU A 45 13.14 8.83 -22.05
N VAL A 46 13.26 9.09 -20.75
CA VAL A 46 13.54 8.03 -19.76
C VAL A 46 12.47 6.95 -19.78
N ASN A 47 11.19 7.34 -19.83
CA ASN A 47 10.08 6.37 -19.89
C ASN A 47 10.14 5.51 -21.16
N HIS A 48 10.46 6.12 -22.29
CA HIS A 48 10.64 5.41 -23.54
C HIS A 48 11.81 4.41 -23.43
N ALA A 49 12.94 4.82 -22.87
CA ALA A 49 14.07 3.91 -22.65
C ALA A 49 13.69 2.73 -21.75
N VAL A 50 12.90 2.95 -20.67
CA VAL A 50 12.37 1.87 -19.82
C VAL A 50 11.44 0.94 -20.60
N GLN A 51 10.63 1.46 -21.53
CA GLN A 51 9.77 0.63 -22.39
C GLN A 51 10.59 -0.21 -23.36
N VAL A 52 11.66 0.34 -23.94
CA VAL A 52 12.58 -0.39 -24.83
C VAL A 52 13.32 -1.49 -24.08
N ILE A 53 13.79 -1.23 -22.85
CA ILE A 53 14.40 -2.24 -21.99
C ILE A 53 13.40 -3.38 -21.70
N GLY A 54 12.12 -3.06 -21.52
CA GLY A 54 11.03 -4.01 -21.29
C GLY A 54 11.06 -4.68 -19.91
N MET A 55 10.20 -5.69 -19.75
CA MET A 55 10.19 -6.54 -18.57
C MET A 55 11.34 -7.55 -18.62
N GLY A 56 12.10 -7.64 -17.54
CA GLY A 56 13.21 -8.56 -17.42
C GLY A 56 13.48 -8.99 -15.98
N LYS A 57 14.63 -9.62 -15.78
CA LYS A 57 15.06 -10.13 -14.46
C LYS A 57 15.11 -9.03 -13.39
N TYR A 58 15.51 -7.80 -13.79
CA TYR A 58 15.57 -6.67 -12.86
C TYR A 58 14.20 -6.29 -12.32
N GLN A 59 13.20 -6.14 -13.20
CA GLN A 59 11.84 -5.77 -12.82
C GLN A 59 11.16 -6.85 -11.97
N TRP A 60 11.38 -8.13 -12.27
CA TRP A 60 10.88 -9.22 -11.43
C TRP A 60 11.54 -9.26 -10.05
N ALA A 61 12.86 -9.08 -9.98
CA ALA A 61 13.54 -8.97 -8.68
C ALA A 61 13.01 -7.78 -7.87
N LEU A 62 12.78 -6.64 -8.54
CA LEU A 62 12.21 -5.45 -7.91
C LEU A 62 10.76 -5.69 -7.45
N PHE A 63 9.95 -6.45 -8.19
CA PHE A 63 8.59 -6.86 -7.79
C PHE A 63 8.60 -7.61 -6.45
N PHE A 64 9.49 -8.57 -6.28
CA PHE A 64 9.62 -9.30 -5.02
C PHE A 64 10.12 -8.41 -3.88
N LEU A 65 11.07 -7.52 -4.16
CA LEU A 65 11.63 -6.61 -3.14
C LEU A 65 10.65 -5.54 -2.67
N CYS A 66 9.90 -4.93 -3.58
CA CYS A 66 8.83 -4.00 -3.26
C CYS A 66 7.64 -4.73 -2.61
N GLY A 67 7.30 -5.91 -3.13
CA GLY A 67 6.28 -6.77 -2.53
C GLY A 67 6.57 -7.09 -1.07
N TYR A 68 7.84 -7.28 -0.72
CA TYR A 68 8.21 -7.50 0.67
C TYR A 68 7.96 -6.27 1.57
N GLY A 69 8.10 -5.06 1.07
CA GLY A 69 7.71 -3.86 1.81
C GLY A 69 6.20 -3.76 2.04
N TRP A 70 5.41 -4.15 1.03
CA TRP A 70 3.96 -4.28 1.14
C TRP A 70 3.56 -5.38 2.12
N LEU A 71 4.27 -6.51 2.11
CA LEU A 71 4.11 -7.57 3.11
C LEU A 71 4.33 -7.03 4.53
N CYS A 72 5.41 -6.26 4.76
CA CYS A 72 5.72 -5.69 6.08
C CYS A 72 4.63 -4.72 6.58
N ASP A 73 3.90 -4.03 5.71
CA ASP A 73 2.80 -3.14 6.11
C ASP A 73 1.71 -3.92 6.87
N GLN A 74 1.28 -5.05 6.35
CA GLN A 74 0.27 -5.89 6.99
C GLN A 74 0.85 -6.81 8.08
N LEU A 75 2.10 -7.23 7.94
CA LEU A 75 2.78 -8.04 8.94
C LEU A 75 2.76 -7.36 10.32
N TRP A 76 3.14 -6.09 10.38
CA TRP A 76 3.20 -5.37 11.65
C TRP A 76 1.82 -5.00 12.19
N GLN A 77 0.85 -4.68 11.33
CA GLN A 77 -0.52 -4.43 11.76
C GLN A 77 -1.14 -5.67 12.40
N THR A 78 -0.98 -6.83 11.77
CA THR A 78 -1.47 -8.12 12.31
C THR A 78 -0.70 -8.53 13.57
N THR A 79 0.64 -8.37 13.58
CA THR A 79 1.46 -8.68 14.77
C THR A 79 1.00 -7.92 16.00
N VAL A 80 0.75 -6.62 15.87
CA VAL A 80 0.29 -5.79 17.00
C VAL A 80 -1.15 -6.14 17.40
N SER A 81 -2.01 -6.43 16.42
CA SER A 81 -3.39 -6.89 16.68
C SER A 81 -3.42 -8.20 17.46
N ASP A 82 -2.61 -9.18 17.03
CA ASP A 82 -2.56 -10.50 17.68
C ASP A 82 -1.91 -10.44 19.07
N ALA A 83 -0.91 -9.56 19.26
CA ALA A 83 -0.25 -9.36 20.54
C ALA A 83 -1.11 -8.59 21.56
N LEU A 84 -2.10 -7.81 21.11
CA LEU A 84 -2.83 -6.83 21.90
C LEU A 84 -3.44 -7.43 23.19
N ALA A 85 -4.13 -8.56 23.06
CA ALA A 85 -4.78 -9.23 24.20
C ALA A 85 -3.77 -9.64 25.28
N GLN A 86 -2.65 -10.23 24.89
CA GLN A 86 -1.63 -10.71 25.83
C GLN A 86 -0.81 -9.57 26.46
N VAL A 87 -0.58 -8.50 25.72
CA VAL A 87 0.00 -7.25 26.24
C VAL A 87 -0.93 -6.62 27.26
N ALA A 88 -2.25 -6.65 27.02
CA ALA A 88 -3.27 -6.14 27.94
C ALA A 88 -3.34 -6.97 29.24
N VAL A 89 -3.26 -8.28 29.18
CA VAL A 89 -3.25 -9.16 30.35
C VAL A 89 -2.02 -8.92 31.23
N GLU A 90 -0.84 -8.68 30.64
CA GLU A 90 0.41 -8.48 31.40
C GLU A 90 0.50 -7.09 32.04
N PHE A 91 0.25 -6.03 31.26
CA PHE A 91 0.47 -4.66 31.72
C PHE A 91 -0.76 -3.98 32.29
N GLN A 92 -1.92 -4.54 32.07
CA GLN A 92 -3.23 -4.04 32.55
C GLN A 92 -3.44 -2.54 32.32
N PRO A 93 -3.24 -2.05 31.09
CA PRO A 93 -3.43 -0.64 30.81
C PRO A 93 -4.92 -0.27 30.97
N LYS A 94 -5.19 0.97 31.34
CA LYS A 94 -6.55 1.49 31.40
C LYS A 94 -7.30 1.35 30.06
N HIS A 95 -6.56 1.42 28.95
CA HIS A 95 -7.09 1.31 27.59
C HIS A 95 -6.08 0.58 26.69
N SER A 96 -6.32 -0.71 26.43
CA SER A 96 -5.44 -1.55 25.60
C SER A 96 -5.37 -1.10 24.14
N ALA A 97 -6.47 -0.58 23.59
CA ALA A 97 -6.55 -0.11 22.21
C ALA A 97 -5.54 1.01 21.85
N PHE A 98 -4.94 1.67 22.86
CA PHE A 98 -3.90 2.66 22.61
C PHE A 98 -2.62 2.06 22.02
N LEU A 99 -2.40 0.76 22.12
CA LEU A 99 -1.29 0.10 21.42
C LEU A 99 -1.51 0.13 19.90
N SER A 100 -2.72 -0.22 19.45
CA SER A 100 -3.09 -0.12 18.02
C SER A 100 -3.12 1.33 17.54
N LEU A 101 -3.60 2.27 18.37
CA LEU A 101 -3.56 3.70 18.05
C LEU A 101 -2.13 4.19 17.84
N ALA A 102 -1.18 3.77 18.69
CA ALA A 102 0.23 4.13 18.57
C ALA A 102 0.84 3.65 17.24
N LEU A 103 0.53 2.40 16.83
CA LEU A 103 0.95 1.89 15.53
C LEU A 103 0.38 2.72 14.39
N ILE A 104 -0.94 2.95 14.36
CA ILE A 104 -1.61 3.67 13.27
C ILE A 104 -1.14 5.13 13.22
N ALA A 105 -0.93 5.78 14.36
CA ALA A 105 -0.35 7.12 14.41
C ALA A 105 1.06 7.15 13.80
N GLY A 106 1.89 6.17 14.15
CA GLY A 106 3.20 5.98 13.52
C GLY A 106 3.11 5.80 12.00
N LEU A 107 2.18 4.95 11.53
CA LEU A 107 1.93 4.73 10.10
C LEU A 107 1.56 6.02 9.36
N VAL A 108 0.68 6.86 9.92
CA VAL A 108 0.25 8.12 9.30
C VAL A 108 1.41 9.10 9.20
N VAL A 109 2.15 9.29 10.30
CA VAL A 109 3.31 10.19 10.34
C VAL A 109 4.40 9.67 9.39
N GLY A 110 4.69 8.37 9.42
CA GLY A 110 5.67 7.72 8.56
C GLY A 110 5.32 7.84 7.09
N ALA A 111 4.06 7.56 6.70
CA ALA A 111 3.63 7.69 5.31
C ALA A 111 3.77 9.13 4.79
N THR A 112 3.45 10.12 5.62
CA THR A 112 3.60 11.53 5.27
C THR A 112 5.06 11.91 5.15
N PHE A 113 5.88 11.56 6.15
CA PHE A 113 7.31 11.90 6.19
C PHE A 113 8.09 11.25 5.04
N TRP A 114 7.93 9.94 4.84
CA TRP A 114 8.66 9.20 3.82
C TRP A 114 8.10 9.45 2.42
N GLY A 115 6.79 9.65 2.28
CA GLY A 115 6.16 9.98 1.00
C GLY A 115 6.70 11.29 0.42
N LEU A 116 6.98 12.27 1.27
CA LEU A 116 7.59 13.54 0.87
C LEU A 116 9.12 13.49 0.92
N GLY A 117 9.66 12.84 1.93
CA GLY A 117 11.08 12.78 2.22
C GLY A 117 11.86 11.94 1.20
N CYS A 118 11.26 10.93 0.57
CA CYS A 118 11.94 10.11 -0.42
C CYS A 118 12.44 10.92 -1.64
N ASP A 119 11.75 12.00 -1.99
CA ASP A 119 12.17 12.90 -3.06
C ASP A 119 13.31 13.86 -2.61
N LEU A 120 13.53 14.00 -1.29
CA LEU A 120 14.59 14.83 -0.71
C LEU A 120 15.88 14.06 -0.48
N VAL A 121 15.77 12.91 0.20
CA VAL A 121 16.93 12.09 0.60
C VAL A 121 17.37 11.08 -0.44
N GLY A 122 16.55 10.87 -1.48
CA GLY A 122 16.74 9.82 -2.48
C GLY A 122 15.92 8.57 -2.16
N ARG A 123 15.43 7.95 -3.21
CA ARG A 123 14.49 6.83 -3.08
C ARG A 123 15.15 5.57 -2.57
N ARG A 124 16.41 5.34 -2.95
CA ARG A 124 17.21 4.22 -2.48
C ARG A 124 17.42 4.24 -0.97
N LEU A 125 17.73 5.42 -0.40
CA LEU A 125 17.97 5.56 1.03
C LEU A 125 16.67 5.37 1.82
N ALA A 126 15.58 6.03 1.40
CA ALA A 126 14.27 5.89 2.01
C ALA A 126 13.79 4.42 2.01
N PHE A 127 13.90 3.74 0.85
CA PHE A 127 13.56 2.33 0.67
C PHE A 127 14.21 1.38 1.68
N ASN A 128 15.45 1.66 2.07
CA ASN A 128 16.17 0.84 3.04
C ASN A 128 15.89 1.25 4.49
N LEU A 129 15.86 2.56 4.77
CA LEU A 129 15.66 3.06 6.14
C LEU A 129 14.29 2.70 6.71
N THR A 130 13.26 2.66 5.90
CA THR A 130 11.91 2.27 6.33
C THR A 130 11.88 0.89 6.96
N LEU A 131 12.49 -0.13 6.32
CA LEU A 131 12.57 -1.48 6.88
C LEU A 131 13.52 -1.59 8.07
N LEU A 132 14.64 -0.86 8.07
CA LEU A 132 15.56 -0.84 9.20
C LEU A 132 14.86 -0.33 10.46
N ILE A 133 14.19 0.81 10.36
CA ILE A 133 13.46 1.41 11.47
C ILE A 133 12.36 0.45 11.96
N ALA A 134 11.55 -0.08 11.04
CA ALA A 134 10.49 -1.01 11.39
C ALA A 134 11.03 -2.26 12.10
N GLY A 135 12.09 -2.87 11.58
CA GLY A 135 12.69 -4.08 12.14
C GLY A 135 13.35 -3.84 13.52
N VAL A 136 14.11 -2.76 13.66
CA VAL A 136 14.79 -2.43 14.93
C VAL A 136 13.78 -2.12 16.03
N PHE A 137 12.86 -1.18 15.78
CA PHE A 137 11.89 -0.76 16.80
C PHE A 137 10.83 -1.84 17.06
N GLY A 138 10.43 -2.60 16.04
CA GLY A 138 9.53 -3.73 16.23
C GLY A 138 10.16 -4.86 17.06
N THR A 139 11.44 -5.19 16.83
CA THR A 139 12.17 -6.12 17.70
C THR A 139 12.31 -5.58 19.11
N ALA A 140 12.67 -4.31 19.26
CA ALA A 140 12.81 -3.67 20.56
C ALA A 140 11.49 -3.64 21.34
N ALA A 141 10.34 -3.55 20.69
CA ALA A 141 9.03 -3.59 21.32
C ALA A 141 8.80 -4.90 22.09
N GLY A 142 9.34 -6.03 21.60
CA GLY A 142 9.32 -7.30 22.32
C GLY A 142 10.11 -7.30 23.64
N ALA A 143 11.07 -6.39 23.83
CA ALA A 143 11.83 -6.24 25.07
C ALA A 143 11.17 -5.30 26.07
N ALA A 144 10.05 -4.65 25.73
CA ALA A 144 9.40 -3.66 26.56
C ALA A 144 9.00 -4.21 27.95
N ASN A 145 9.20 -3.38 28.99
CA ASN A 145 8.87 -3.72 30.37
C ASN A 145 7.67 -2.91 30.91
N SER A 146 7.05 -2.07 30.07
CA SER A 146 5.83 -1.34 30.39
C SER A 146 4.99 -1.13 29.13
N PHE A 147 3.68 -0.92 29.32
CA PHE A 147 2.76 -0.63 28.22
C PHE A 147 3.18 0.61 27.44
N VAL A 148 3.60 1.69 28.14
CA VAL A 148 4.01 2.94 27.50
C VAL A 148 5.25 2.73 26.64
N SER A 149 6.27 2.02 27.16
CA SER A 149 7.48 1.75 26.36
C SER A 149 7.17 0.88 25.13
N CYS A 150 6.28 -0.12 25.27
CA CYS A 150 5.81 -0.93 24.15
C CYS A 150 5.12 -0.06 23.10
N ALA A 151 4.16 0.80 23.51
CA ALA A 151 3.42 1.66 22.61
C ALA A 151 4.32 2.67 21.87
N VAL A 152 5.30 3.26 22.56
CA VAL A 152 6.28 4.17 21.93
C VAL A 152 7.12 3.44 20.88
N LEU A 153 7.65 2.26 21.19
CA LEU A 153 8.46 1.47 20.27
C LEU A 153 7.64 0.99 19.07
N VAL A 154 6.39 0.58 19.29
CA VAL A 154 5.43 0.21 18.24
C VAL A 154 5.09 1.42 17.36
N SER A 155 4.99 2.63 17.92
CA SER A 155 4.79 3.85 17.12
C SER A 155 5.97 4.14 16.19
N PHE A 156 7.20 3.99 16.65
CA PHE A 156 8.40 4.10 15.79
C PHE A 156 8.48 2.97 14.76
N CYS A 157 8.07 1.74 15.12
CA CYS A 157 7.92 0.66 14.14
C CYS A 157 6.92 1.09 13.05
N GLY A 158 5.74 1.61 13.44
CA GLY A 158 4.74 2.14 12.53
C GLY A 158 5.27 3.28 11.65
N PHE A 159 6.12 4.17 12.19
CA PHE A 159 6.77 5.23 11.41
C PHE A 159 7.66 4.66 10.29
N GLY A 160 8.40 3.59 10.54
CA GLY A 160 9.15 2.88 9.50
C GLY A 160 8.22 2.25 8.46
N VAL A 161 7.28 1.43 8.93
CA VAL A 161 6.32 0.69 8.07
C VAL A 161 5.50 1.63 7.19
N GLY A 162 5.04 2.77 7.72
CA GLY A 162 4.21 3.73 7.00
C GLY A 162 4.84 4.26 5.72
N GLY A 163 6.18 4.27 5.65
CA GLY A 163 6.92 4.68 4.46
C GLY A 163 7.02 3.62 3.38
N ASN A 164 6.86 2.34 3.70
CA ASN A 164 7.06 1.27 2.72
C ASN A 164 6.13 1.41 1.51
N LEU A 165 4.83 1.60 1.75
CA LEU A 165 3.84 1.66 0.68
C LEU A 165 4.12 2.77 -0.35
N PRO A 166 4.26 4.05 0.05
CA PRO A 166 4.53 5.13 -0.91
C PRO A 166 5.92 5.01 -1.57
N VAL A 167 6.94 4.62 -0.83
CA VAL A 167 8.32 4.54 -1.34
C VAL A 167 8.47 3.36 -2.30
N ASP A 168 8.01 2.17 -1.92
CA ASP A 168 8.14 0.96 -2.72
C ASP A 168 7.32 1.06 -4.01
N SER A 169 6.11 1.63 -3.95
CA SER A 169 5.28 1.88 -5.13
C SER A 169 5.94 2.87 -6.08
N ALA A 170 6.51 3.96 -5.56
CA ALA A 170 7.20 4.95 -6.38
C ALA A 170 8.43 4.36 -7.06
N VAL A 171 9.26 3.62 -6.31
CA VAL A 171 10.45 2.95 -6.85
C VAL A 171 10.05 1.94 -7.92
N PHE A 172 9.04 1.12 -7.66
CA PHE A 172 8.61 0.09 -8.60
C PHE A 172 8.12 0.69 -9.93
N LEU A 173 7.25 1.70 -9.86
CA LEU A 173 6.71 2.37 -11.06
C LEU A 173 7.77 3.06 -11.92
N GLU A 174 8.91 3.44 -11.37
CA GLU A 174 9.96 4.11 -12.13
C GLU A 174 10.77 3.20 -13.02
N PHE A 175 10.85 1.93 -12.67
CA PHE A 175 11.54 0.92 -13.47
C PHE A 175 10.58 0.03 -14.27
N LEU A 176 9.26 0.24 -14.13
CA LEU A 176 8.24 -0.60 -14.76
C LEU A 176 7.82 -0.02 -16.10
N PRO A 177 7.85 -0.82 -17.20
CA PRO A 177 7.27 -0.42 -18.47
C PRO A 177 5.78 -0.10 -18.35
N GLY A 178 5.30 0.90 -19.08
CA GLY A 178 3.91 1.35 -19.03
C GLY A 178 2.88 0.23 -19.29
N THR A 179 3.24 -0.73 -20.15
CA THR A 179 2.41 -1.90 -20.47
C THR A 179 2.20 -2.87 -19.29
N HIS A 180 3.05 -2.79 -18.25
CA HIS A 180 3.04 -3.72 -17.11
C HIS A 180 2.69 -3.03 -15.77
N GLN A 181 2.15 -1.82 -15.80
CA GLN A 181 1.77 -1.08 -14.58
C GLN A 181 0.72 -1.81 -13.73
N TYR A 182 -0.06 -2.73 -14.32
CA TYR A 182 -0.97 -3.61 -13.58
C TYR A 182 -0.28 -4.48 -12.51
N LEU A 183 1.04 -4.70 -12.62
CA LEU A 183 1.80 -5.44 -11.61
C LEU A 183 1.82 -4.72 -10.25
N LEU A 184 1.64 -3.39 -10.23
CA LEU A 184 1.49 -2.65 -8.97
C LEU A 184 0.27 -3.11 -8.18
N GLU A 185 -0.82 -3.46 -8.88
CA GLU A 185 -2.04 -3.98 -8.25
C GLU A 185 -1.84 -5.40 -7.73
N ILE A 186 -1.08 -6.22 -8.46
CA ILE A 186 -0.73 -7.59 -8.04
C ILE A 186 0.13 -7.58 -6.77
N LEU A 187 0.86 -6.50 -6.47
CA LEU A 187 1.56 -6.35 -5.19
C LEU A 187 0.64 -6.49 -3.97
N ALA A 188 -0.68 -6.26 -4.12
CA ALA A 188 -1.64 -6.46 -3.02
C ALA A 188 -1.70 -7.91 -2.50
N VAL A 189 -1.27 -8.90 -3.28
CA VAL A 189 -1.15 -10.30 -2.82
C VAL A 189 -0.20 -10.41 -1.64
N TRP A 190 0.85 -9.58 -1.60
CA TRP A 190 1.81 -9.55 -0.51
C TRP A 190 1.18 -9.11 0.83
N TRP A 191 0.09 -8.34 0.80
CA TRP A 191 -0.66 -8.00 2.02
C TRP A 191 -1.29 -9.22 2.67
N SER A 192 -1.96 -10.07 1.88
CA SER A 192 -2.57 -11.31 2.39
C SER A 192 -1.51 -12.25 2.99
N ILE A 193 -0.37 -12.38 2.30
CA ILE A 193 0.77 -13.17 2.81
C ILE A 193 1.34 -12.53 4.09
N GLY A 194 1.44 -11.19 4.10
CA GLY A 194 1.93 -10.41 5.24
C GLY A 194 1.06 -10.54 6.49
N GLN A 195 -0.23 -10.80 6.35
CA GLN A 195 -1.11 -11.12 7.48
C GLN A 195 -1.01 -12.59 7.91
N ALA A 196 -0.90 -13.51 6.96
CA ALA A 196 -0.89 -14.95 7.25
C ALA A 196 0.36 -15.38 8.04
N ILE A 197 1.51 -14.77 7.78
CA ILE A 197 2.76 -15.10 8.48
C ILE A 197 2.67 -14.82 10.00
N PRO A 198 2.36 -13.58 10.46
CA PRO A 198 2.25 -13.32 11.90
C PRO A 198 1.09 -14.08 12.55
N ALA A 199 -0.05 -14.26 11.88
CA ALA A 199 -1.17 -15.03 12.42
C ALA A 199 -0.81 -16.50 12.66
N GLY A 200 -0.06 -17.13 11.74
CA GLY A 200 0.47 -18.48 11.94
C GLY A 200 1.49 -18.55 13.07
N ALA A 201 2.39 -17.59 13.17
CA ALA A 201 3.35 -17.47 14.25
C ALA A 201 2.66 -17.19 15.61
N ALA A 202 1.63 -16.37 15.62
CA ALA A 202 0.80 -16.08 16.80
C ALA A 202 0.12 -17.36 17.30
N TRP A 203 -0.46 -18.16 16.40
CA TRP A 203 -1.01 -19.46 16.78
C TRP A 203 0.06 -20.36 17.43
N GLY A 204 1.28 -20.41 16.89
CA GLY A 204 2.37 -21.19 17.49
C GLY A 204 2.83 -20.67 18.85
N PHE A 205 3.13 -19.38 18.96
CA PHE A 205 3.75 -18.81 20.16
C PHE A 205 2.73 -18.50 21.26
N LEU A 206 1.59 -17.87 20.92
CA LEU A 206 0.63 -17.44 21.92
C LEU A 206 -0.14 -18.62 22.53
N SER A 207 -0.31 -19.72 21.78
CA SER A 207 -0.94 -20.93 22.32
C SER A 207 -0.13 -21.62 23.41
N HIS A 208 1.20 -21.47 23.42
CA HIS A 208 2.08 -22.24 24.30
C HIS A 208 2.81 -21.40 25.35
N TYR A 209 2.96 -20.10 25.12
CA TYR A 209 3.79 -19.22 25.95
C TYR A 209 3.04 -17.98 26.45
N SER A 210 1.73 -18.07 26.67
CA SER A 210 0.91 -16.96 27.15
C SER A 210 0.18 -17.32 28.43
N CYS A 211 -0.08 -16.31 29.25
CA CYS A 211 -0.96 -16.46 30.42
C CYS A 211 -2.38 -16.80 29.97
N SER A 212 -3.09 -17.62 30.76
CA SER A 212 -4.52 -17.85 30.55
C SER A 212 -5.32 -16.57 30.74
N GLU A 213 -6.42 -16.42 30.00
CA GLU A 213 -7.33 -15.27 30.13
C GLU A 213 -7.96 -15.18 31.53
N ASP A 214 -8.09 -16.32 32.21
CA ASP A 214 -8.60 -16.41 33.58
C ASP A 214 -7.56 -16.03 34.65
N THR A 215 -6.33 -15.67 34.25
CA THR A 215 -5.27 -15.29 35.19
C THR A 215 -5.66 -14.02 35.94
N PRO A 216 -5.73 -14.02 37.27
CA PRO A 216 -6.12 -12.84 38.03
C PRO A 216 -5.20 -11.65 37.77
N ALA A 217 -5.77 -10.45 37.86
CA ALA A 217 -5.03 -9.21 37.65
C ALA A 217 -3.74 -9.16 38.48
N GLY A 218 -2.59 -8.87 37.85
CA GLY A 218 -1.28 -8.76 38.49
C GLY A 218 -0.55 -10.11 38.75
N GLN A 219 -1.13 -11.25 38.38
CA GLN A 219 -0.47 -12.56 38.50
C GLN A 219 0.21 -13.04 37.22
N CYS A 220 -0.04 -12.40 36.09
CA CYS A 220 0.64 -12.71 34.84
C CYS A 220 2.02 -12.02 34.81
N HIS A 221 3.06 -12.81 35.02
CA HIS A 221 4.43 -12.30 35.02
C HIS A 221 5.09 -12.44 33.64
N LYS A 222 6.08 -11.62 33.38
CA LYS A 222 6.84 -11.61 32.12
C LYS A 222 7.30 -13.02 31.68
N LYS A 223 7.71 -13.86 32.65
CA LYS A 223 8.23 -15.23 32.37
C LYS A 223 7.13 -16.16 31.83
N ASP A 224 5.90 -15.94 32.24
CA ASP A 224 4.76 -16.78 31.92
C ASP A 224 4.04 -16.29 30.66
N ASN A 225 4.38 -15.09 30.15
CA ASN A 225 3.77 -14.42 29.01
C ASN A 225 4.79 -14.00 27.95
N MET A 226 5.67 -14.92 27.57
CA MET A 226 6.70 -14.67 26.56
C MET A 226 6.17 -14.76 25.11
N GLY A 227 4.97 -15.30 24.89
CA GLY A 227 4.43 -15.58 23.56
C GLY A 227 4.39 -14.35 22.65
N TRP A 228 3.82 -13.23 23.14
CA TRP A 228 3.76 -12.00 22.35
C TRP A 228 5.15 -11.38 22.09
N ARG A 229 6.11 -11.60 22.99
CA ARG A 229 7.49 -11.17 22.80
C ARG A 229 8.20 -11.98 21.72
N TYR A 230 8.02 -13.31 21.74
CA TYR A 230 8.54 -14.19 20.68
C TYR A 230 7.94 -13.83 19.33
N LEU A 231 6.66 -13.49 19.28
CA LEU A 231 6.01 -13.00 18.06
C LEU A 231 6.69 -11.72 17.55
N MET A 232 6.87 -10.70 18.41
CA MET A 232 7.54 -9.44 18.06
C MET A 232 8.99 -9.66 17.61
N TYR A 233 9.76 -10.50 18.33
CA TYR A 233 11.15 -10.82 17.96
C TYR A 233 11.22 -11.53 16.61
N THR A 234 10.36 -12.50 16.36
CA THR A 234 10.34 -13.26 15.11
C THR A 234 9.98 -12.37 13.93
N MET A 235 8.95 -11.53 14.06
CA MET A 235 8.54 -10.59 12.99
C MET A 235 9.58 -9.50 12.78
N GLY A 236 10.21 -9.03 13.85
CA GLY A 236 11.32 -8.09 13.78
C GLY A 236 12.55 -8.68 13.10
N ALA A 237 12.94 -9.90 13.47
CA ALA A 237 14.04 -10.62 12.83
C ALA A 237 13.77 -10.86 11.33
N LEU A 238 12.54 -11.23 10.97
CA LEU A 238 12.12 -11.39 9.59
C LEU A 238 12.22 -10.06 8.81
N THR A 239 11.76 -8.95 9.40
CA THR A 239 11.87 -7.61 8.80
C THR A 239 13.32 -7.19 8.62
N LEU A 240 14.18 -7.44 9.61
CA LEU A 240 15.63 -7.16 9.51
C LEU A 240 16.31 -8.07 8.49
N ALA A 241 15.95 -9.36 8.43
CA ALA A 241 16.46 -10.27 7.40
C ALA A 241 16.12 -9.76 5.99
N ALA A 242 14.93 -9.22 5.78
CA ALA A 242 14.56 -8.60 4.52
C ALA A 242 15.36 -7.32 4.24
N PHE A 243 15.59 -6.49 5.25
CA PHE A 243 16.47 -5.34 5.12
C PHE A 243 17.86 -5.78 4.63
N PHE A 244 18.47 -6.79 5.26
CA PHE A 244 19.77 -7.30 4.81
C PHE A 244 19.69 -7.95 3.42
N ALA A 245 18.62 -8.67 3.12
CA ALA A 245 18.42 -9.27 1.80
C ALA A 245 18.41 -8.22 0.67
N ARG A 246 17.87 -7.03 0.93
CA ARG A 246 17.91 -5.91 -0.04
C ARG A 246 19.34 -5.49 -0.41
N PHE A 247 20.31 -5.66 0.48
CA PHE A 247 21.72 -5.34 0.19
C PHE A 247 22.48 -6.50 -0.44
N VAL A 248 22.19 -7.73 -0.02
CA VAL A 248 22.95 -8.92 -0.45
C VAL A 248 22.50 -9.38 -1.83
N PHE A 249 21.20 -9.49 -2.05
CA PHE A 249 20.67 -10.10 -3.28
C PHE A 249 20.36 -9.09 -4.38
N PHE A 250 20.21 -7.81 -4.05
CA PHE A 250 19.82 -6.81 -5.02
C PHE A 250 20.42 -5.44 -4.73
N ARG A 251 21.21 -4.94 -5.67
CA ARG A 251 21.71 -3.56 -5.61
C ARG A 251 20.68 -2.64 -6.25
N LEU A 252 19.75 -2.13 -5.43
CA LEU A 252 18.82 -1.11 -5.90
C LEU A 252 19.61 0.09 -6.42
N ARG A 253 19.37 0.44 -7.67
CA ARG A 253 19.90 1.67 -8.29
C ARG A 253 19.02 2.86 -7.91
N GLU A 254 19.61 4.05 -7.90
CA GLU A 254 18.82 5.26 -7.71
C GLU A 254 17.91 5.48 -8.92
N SER A 255 16.80 6.16 -8.71
CA SER A 255 15.83 6.41 -9.77
C SER A 255 16.43 7.26 -10.90
N PRO A 256 16.32 6.85 -12.20
CA PRO A 256 16.75 7.67 -13.31
C PRO A 256 16.05 9.04 -13.34
N ARG A 257 14.75 9.09 -13.01
CA ARG A 257 13.98 10.35 -12.95
C ARG A 257 14.44 11.25 -11.79
N TYR A 258 14.78 10.67 -10.65
CA TYR A 258 15.34 11.43 -9.53
C TYR A 258 16.68 12.07 -9.90
N LEU A 259 17.59 11.29 -10.52
CA LEU A 259 18.89 11.77 -11.00
C LEU A 259 18.73 12.84 -12.08
N LEU A 260 17.83 12.64 -13.03
CA LEU A 260 17.46 13.61 -14.05
C LEU A 260 17.03 14.94 -13.42
N GLY A 261 16.15 14.86 -12.42
CA GLY A 261 15.71 16.03 -11.67
C GLY A 261 16.83 16.79 -10.97
N GLN A 262 17.95 16.15 -10.64
CA GLN A 262 19.14 16.78 -10.08
C GLN A 262 20.15 17.27 -11.13
N GLY A 263 19.92 17.01 -12.42
CA GLY A 263 20.86 17.34 -13.50
C GLY A 263 22.02 16.35 -13.64
N ARG A 264 21.94 15.19 -12.96
CA ARG A 264 22.96 14.13 -12.98
C ARG A 264 22.71 13.18 -14.15
N TYR A 265 22.80 13.71 -15.38
CA TYR A 265 22.41 13.01 -16.60
C TYR A 265 23.22 11.74 -16.85
N GLN A 266 24.56 11.81 -16.68
CA GLN A 266 25.41 10.64 -16.88
C GLN A 266 25.02 9.49 -15.98
N GLU A 267 24.78 9.77 -14.71
CA GLU A 267 24.37 8.73 -13.76
C GLU A 267 22.99 8.15 -14.08
N ALA A 268 22.05 8.97 -14.59
CA ALA A 268 20.75 8.47 -15.05
C ALA A 268 20.90 7.48 -16.23
N ILE A 269 21.77 7.78 -17.17
CA ILE A 269 22.10 6.89 -18.30
C ILE A 269 22.81 5.62 -17.80
N ASP A 270 23.77 5.75 -16.88
CA ASP A 270 24.49 4.60 -16.31
C ASP A 270 23.53 3.63 -15.62
N VAL A 271 22.53 4.15 -14.90
CA VAL A 271 21.48 3.32 -14.29
C VAL A 271 20.66 2.58 -15.35
N LEU A 272 20.24 3.26 -16.42
CA LEU A 272 19.47 2.63 -17.50
C LEU A 272 20.30 1.55 -18.22
N ASN A 273 21.59 1.80 -18.46
CA ASN A 273 22.52 0.84 -19.03
C ASN A 273 22.72 -0.38 -18.13
N ASP A 274 22.85 -0.18 -16.82
CA ASP A 274 22.98 -1.25 -15.85
C ASP A 274 21.74 -2.14 -15.82
N VAL A 275 20.53 -1.54 -15.85
CA VAL A 275 19.26 -2.27 -15.91
C VAL A 275 19.14 -3.05 -17.23
N ALA A 276 19.46 -2.43 -18.35
CA ALA A 276 19.47 -3.07 -19.66
C ALA A 276 20.44 -4.26 -19.69
N LYS A 277 21.66 -4.06 -19.20
CA LYS A 277 22.68 -5.12 -19.10
C LYS A 277 22.22 -6.28 -18.21
N TYR A 278 21.57 -5.97 -17.06
CA TYR A 278 21.05 -6.99 -16.16
C TYR A 278 19.95 -7.83 -16.82
N ASN A 279 19.13 -7.22 -17.67
CA ASN A 279 18.09 -7.88 -18.45
C ASN A 279 18.62 -8.58 -19.71
N GLY A 280 19.85 -8.31 -20.13
CA GLY A 280 20.41 -8.80 -21.40
C GLY A 280 19.88 -8.05 -22.63
N THR A 281 19.44 -6.80 -22.45
CA THR A 281 18.93 -5.90 -23.49
C THR A 281 19.85 -4.69 -23.64
N SER A 282 19.55 -3.82 -24.60
CA SER A 282 20.22 -2.53 -24.80
C SER A 282 19.21 -1.40 -24.72
N GLN A 283 19.68 -0.21 -24.40
CA GLN A 283 18.87 1.01 -24.44
C GLN A 283 19.58 2.08 -25.30
N PRO A 284 18.85 2.87 -26.09
CA PRO A 284 19.43 3.77 -27.06
C PRO A 284 19.71 5.19 -26.52
N LEU A 285 19.17 5.56 -25.33
CA LEU A 285 19.23 6.92 -24.82
C LEU A 285 20.64 7.32 -24.39
N THR A 286 21.06 8.52 -24.75
CA THR A 286 22.37 9.10 -24.44
C THR A 286 22.25 10.42 -23.68
N VAL A 287 23.35 10.91 -23.10
CA VAL A 287 23.38 12.25 -22.48
C VAL A 287 23.14 13.34 -23.51
N GLY A 288 23.58 13.10 -24.78
CA GLY A 288 23.36 14.02 -25.90
C GLY A 288 21.91 14.37 -26.12
N ASP A 289 20.99 13.39 -25.96
CA ASP A 289 19.54 13.56 -26.13
C ASP A 289 18.95 14.50 -25.09
N PHE A 290 19.40 14.41 -23.84
CA PHE A 290 18.97 15.34 -22.79
C PHE A 290 19.44 16.77 -23.04
N LEU A 291 20.70 16.93 -23.50
CA LEU A 291 21.26 18.22 -23.82
C LEU A 291 20.64 18.82 -25.10
N GLN A 292 20.16 17.97 -26.01
CA GLN A 292 19.41 18.41 -27.17
C GLN A 292 18.08 19.02 -26.81
N VAL A 293 17.30 18.33 -25.93
CA VAL A 293 16.06 18.88 -25.40
C VAL A 293 16.29 20.25 -24.75
N GLU A 294 17.33 20.43 -23.94
CA GLU A 294 17.67 21.73 -23.35
C GLU A 294 17.93 22.81 -24.42
N ARG A 295 18.67 22.49 -25.46
CA ARG A 295 18.95 23.41 -26.57
C ARG A 295 17.70 23.79 -27.35
N ASP A 296 16.84 22.81 -27.63
CA ASP A 296 15.60 23.02 -28.36
C ASP A 296 14.66 23.96 -27.61
N TYR A 297 14.51 23.77 -26.29
CA TYR A 297 13.72 24.66 -25.46
C TYR A 297 14.35 26.05 -25.28
N ALA A 298 15.67 26.13 -25.20
CA ALA A 298 16.38 27.41 -25.16
C ALA A 298 16.15 28.23 -26.43
N SER A 299 16.10 27.58 -27.62
CA SER A 299 15.86 28.23 -28.92
C SER A 299 14.47 28.88 -29.04
N ILE A 300 13.48 28.41 -28.27
CA ILE A 300 12.11 28.93 -28.25
C ILE A 300 11.84 29.87 -27.07
N GLY A 301 12.90 30.36 -26.40
CA GLY A 301 12.79 31.36 -25.33
C GLY A 301 12.44 30.78 -23.95
N HIS A 302 12.58 29.47 -23.79
CA HIS A 302 12.51 28.79 -22.50
C HIS A 302 13.90 28.24 -22.13
N PRO A 303 14.86 29.10 -21.72
CA PRO A 303 16.19 28.62 -21.33
C PRO A 303 16.01 27.65 -20.14
N ALA A 304 16.74 26.56 -20.16
CA ALA A 304 16.84 25.68 -19.01
C ALA A 304 17.15 26.52 -17.77
N ALA A 305 16.39 26.35 -16.70
CA ALA A 305 16.56 27.15 -15.49
C ALA A 305 18.03 27.08 -15.05
N VAL A 306 18.73 28.21 -15.08
CA VAL A 306 20.16 28.35 -14.73
C VAL A 306 20.40 27.87 -13.29
N THR A 307 19.38 27.93 -12.46
CA THR A 307 19.34 27.36 -11.11
C THR A 307 18.15 26.39 -11.03
N ARG A 308 18.43 25.10 -11.16
CA ARG A 308 17.40 24.09 -10.90
C ARG A 308 16.98 24.20 -9.44
N PRO A 309 15.67 24.29 -9.15
CA PRO A 309 15.21 24.33 -7.77
C PRO A 309 15.72 23.09 -7.04
N THR A 310 16.30 23.27 -5.85
CA THR A 310 16.76 22.16 -5.02
C THR A 310 15.59 21.21 -4.73
N ALA A 311 15.89 19.95 -4.38
CA ALA A 311 14.85 18.98 -4.01
C ALA A 311 13.92 19.55 -2.93
N TRP A 312 14.47 20.25 -1.94
CA TRP A 312 13.73 21.01 -0.92
C TRP A 312 12.75 22.02 -1.52
N GLN A 313 13.22 22.85 -2.42
CA GLN A 313 12.38 23.88 -3.07
C GLN A 313 11.24 23.24 -3.88
N ARG A 314 11.48 22.10 -4.56
CA ARG A 314 10.44 21.36 -5.30
C ARG A 314 9.41 20.75 -4.36
N THR A 315 9.84 20.08 -3.30
CA THR A 315 8.93 19.47 -2.33
C THR A 315 8.10 20.53 -1.60
N PHE A 316 8.73 21.64 -1.15
CA PHE A 316 7.98 22.73 -0.52
C PHE A 316 7.16 23.55 -1.51
N ALA A 317 7.50 23.59 -2.79
CA ALA A 317 6.65 24.20 -3.81
C ALA A 317 5.31 23.48 -3.96
N GLN A 318 5.25 22.18 -3.67
CA GLN A 318 4.00 21.43 -3.64
C GLN A 318 3.05 21.91 -2.51
N PHE A 319 3.60 22.44 -1.42
CA PHE A 319 2.82 23.02 -0.30
C PHE A 319 2.52 24.50 -0.45
N ARG A 320 3.13 25.21 -1.42
CA ARG A 320 2.74 26.59 -1.74
C ARG A 320 1.34 26.63 -2.34
N PRO A 321 0.64 27.76 -2.32
CA PRO A 321 -0.68 27.91 -2.96
C PRO A 321 -0.73 27.44 -4.42
N GLY A 322 0.42 27.41 -5.12
CA GLY A 322 0.56 26.79 -6.44
C GLY A 322 0.54 25.26 -6.46
N GLY A 323 0.97 24.58 -5.40
CA GLY A 323 0.92 23.10 -5.27
C GLY A 323 -0.50 22.57 -5.08
N LEU A 324 -1.39 23.39 -4.50
CA LEU A 324 -2.83 23.11 -4.44
C LEU A 324 -3.51 23.09 -5.81
N LYS A 325 -2.83 23.55 -6.89
CA LYS A 325 -3.38 23.49 -8.26
C LYS A 325 -3.67 22.04 -8.68
N HIS A 326 -2.82 21.07 -8.32
CA HIS A 326 -3.05 19.65 -8.62
C HIS A 326 -4.27 19.11 -7.85
N VAL A 327 -4.43 19.49 -6.59
CA VAL A 327 -5.62 19.14 -5.81
C VAL A 327 -6.85 19.84 -6.39
N ARG A 328 -6.74 21.14 -6.73
CA ARG A 328 -7.84 21.89 -7.33
C ARG A 328 -8.24 21.34 -8.71
N ALA A 329 -7.29 20.81 -9.47
CA ALA A 329 -7.55 20.18 -10.76
C ALA A 329 -8.40 18.90 -10.65
N LEU A 330 -8.30 18.16 -9.54
CA LEU A 330 -9.17 17.01 -9.23
C LEU A 330 -10.64 17.42 -9.01
N PHE A 331 -10.90 18.72 -8.82
CA PHE A 331 -12.24 19.30 -8.63
C PHE A 331 -12.57 20.35 -9.72
N SER A 332 -11.88 20.34 -10.86
CA SER A 332 -12.00 21.35 -11.89
C SER A 332 -13.33 21.31 -12.64
N THR A 333 -13.86 20.12 -12.90
CA THR A 333 -15.15 19.95 -13.56
C THR A 333 -16.14 19.24 -12.62
N LYS A 334 -17.44 19.58 -12.74
CA LYS A 334 -18.49 18.98 -11.88
C LYS A 334 -18.45 17.45 -11.86
N LYS A 335 -18.18 16.82 -13.02
CA LYS A 335 -18.16 15.36 -13.16
C LYS A 335 -16.94 14.72 -12.48
N VAL A 336 -15.75 15.31 -12.66
CA VAL A 336 -14.50 14.85 -12.02
C VAL A 336 -14.55 15.11 -10.52
N ALA A 337 -15.02 16.28 -10.10
CA ALA A 337 -15.21 16.63 -8.68
C ALA A 337 -16.15 15.64 -7.98
N TYR A 338 -17.29 15.32 -8.59
CA TYR A 338 -18.24 14.34 -8.07
C TYR A 338 -17.59 12.96 -7.92
N SER A 339 -16.93 12.48 -8.99
CA SER A 339 -16.23 11.18 -8.95
C SER A 339 -15.14 11.11 -7.88
N THR A 340 -14.26 12.11 -7.84
CA THR A 340 -13.17 12.19 -6.86
C THR A 340 -13.69 12.25 -5.42
N SER A 341 -14.73 13.05 -5.18
CA SER A 341 -15.35 13.16 -3.85
C SER A 341 -15.94 11.83 -3.38
N LEU A 342 -16.64 11.10 -4.26
CA LEU A 342 -17.20 9.79 -3.93
C LEU A 342 -16.10 8.75 -3.65
N ILE A 343 -15.04 8.76 -4.45
CA ILE A 343 -13.89 7.85 -4.24
C ILE A 343 -13.26 8.12 -2.86
N ILE A 344 -12.93 9.38 -2.55
CA ILE A 344 -12.34 9.75 -1.26
C ILE A 344 -13.26 9.34 -0.11
N LEU A 345 -14.57 9.57 -0.25
CA LEU A 345 -15.56 9.18 0.77
C LEU A 345 -15.58 7.67 0.99
N VAL A 346 -15.61 6.87 -0.07
CA VAL A 346 -15.57 5.39 0.02
C VAL A 346 -14.27 4.92 0.68
N TRP A 347 -13.12 5.51 0.31
CA TRP A 347 -11.83 5.21 0.96
C TRP A 347 -11.86 5.52 2.47
N GLY A 348 -12.43 6.66 2.86
CA GLY A 348 -12.57 7.04 4.27
C GLY A 348 -13.49 6.12 5.05
N MET A 349 -14.64 5.73 4.46
CA MET A 349 -15.57 4.80 5.10
C MET A 349 -14.95 3.42 5.31
N ILE A 350 -14.25 2.89 4.30
CA ILE A 350 -13.52 1.62 4.41
C ILE A 350 -12.37 1.76 5.41
N GLY A 351 -11.68 2.91 5.41
CA GLY A 351 -10.59 3.22 6.34
C GLY A 351 -11.01 3.19 7.81
N LEU A 352 -12.25 3.57 8.11
CA LEU A 352 -12.82 3.43 9.46
C LEU A 352 -13.37 2.02 9.70
N ALA A 353 -14.13 1.47 8.75
CA ALA A 353 -14.82 0.20 8.91
C ALA A 353 -13.86 -0.98 9.07
N SER A 354 -12.79 -1.05 8.26
CA SER A 354 -11.85 -2.16 8.27
C SER A 354 -11.12 -2.33 9.60
N PRO A 355 -10.50 -1.32 10.21
CA PRO A 355 -9.87 -1.45 11.52
C PRO A 355 -10.84 -1.70 12.67
N LEU A 356 -12.08 -1.18 12.60
CA LEU A 356 -13.12 -1.48 13.60
C LEU A 356 -13.49 -2.96 13.67
N TYR A 357 -13.24 -3.70 12.60
CA TYR A 357 -13.45 -5.13 12.56
C TYR A 357 -12.14 -5.91 12.73
N ALA A 358 -11.18 -5.71 11.80
CA ALA A 358 -10.03 -6.58 11.66
C ALA A 358 -9.00 -6.46 12.81
N ASN A 359 -8.73 -5.24 13.28
CA ASN A 359 -7.67 -5.03 14.29
C ASN A 359 -8.06 -5.52 15.68
N PHE A 360 -9.37 -5.65 15.94
CA PHE A 360 -9.86 -6.09 17.25
C PHE A 360 -10.50 -7.48 17.22
N LEU A 361 -10.52 -8.13 16.05
CA LEU A 361 -11.11 -9.45 15.89
C LEU A 361 -10.49 -10.52 16.81
N PRO A 362 -9.14 -10.62 16.98
CA PRO A 362 -8.56 -11.61 17.89
C PRO A 362 -9.01 -11.43 19.34
N GLU A 363 -9.01 -10.19 19.85
CA GLU A 363 -9.47 -9.89 21.22
C GLU A 363 -10.98 -10.09 21.38
N TYR A 364 -11.76 -9.74 20.36
CA TYR A 364 -13.20 -10.02 20.33
C TYR A 364 -13.49 -11.52 20.35
N LEU A 365 -12.76 -12.33 19.57
CA LEU A 365 -12.91 -13.79 19.55
C LEU A 365 -12.51 -14.43 20.88
N ALA A 366 -11.49 -13.90 21.55
CA ALA A 366 -11.08 -14.36 22.87
C ALA A 366 -12.22 -14.17 23.90
N LEU A 367 -12.81 -12.96 23.94
CA LEU A 367 -13.87 -12.62 24.90
C LEU A 367 -15.20 -13.37 24.64
N HIS A 368 -15.57 -13.57 23.38
CA HIS A 368 -16.84 -14.18 22.99
C HIS A 368 -16.72 -15.66 22.65
N GLY A 369 -15.55 -16.16 22.35
CA GLY A 369 -15.26 -17.57 22.17
C GLY A 369 -15.51 -18.40 23.43
N ALA A 370 -15.22 -17.82 24.59
CA ALA A 370 -15.52 -18.42 25.90
C ALA A 370 -17.04 -18.68 26.10
N GLN A 371 -17.90 -17.79 25.61
CA GLN A 371 -19.36 -17.94 25.68
C GLN A 371 -19.87 -19.06 24.76
N ALA A 372 -19.17 -19.41 23.71
CA ALA A 372 -19.52 -20.48 22.77
C ALA A 372 -18.85 -21.84 23.10
N GLY A 373 -18.25 -21.97 24.29
CA GLY A 373 -17.72 -23.25 24.82
C GLY A 373 -16.30 -23.58 24.45
N SER A 374 -15.51 -22.62 23.94
CA SER A 374 -14.07 -22.81 23.70
C SER A 374 -13.26 -21.66 24.30
N SER A 375 -12.72 -21.86 25.48
CA SER A 375 -11.85 -20.91 26.19
C SER A 375 -10.36 -21.08 25.86
N SER A 376 -10.01 -21.86 24.83
CA SER A 376 -8.60 -22.12 24.51
C SER A 376 -8.00 -21.04 23.61
N ILE A 377 -6.95 -20.36 24.09
CA ILE A 377 -6.13 -19.43 23.33
C ILE A 377 -5.69 -20.05 21.98
N ALA A 378 -5.33 -21.33 21.98
CA ALA A 378 -4.93 -22.06 20.78
C ALA A 378 -6.04 -22.10 19.70
N ILE A 379 -7.29 -22.27 20.08
CA ILE A 379 -8.42 -22.28 19.16
C ILE A 379 -8.67 -20.88 18.59
N THR A 380 -8.57 -19.84 19.41
CA THR A 380 -8.73 -18.44 19.00
C THR A 380 -7.72 -18.06 17.92
N TYR A 381 -6.43 -18.28 18.15
CA TYR A 381 -5.39 -17.93 17.17
C TYR A 381 -5.37 -18.86 15.97
N ARG A 382 -5.69 -20.15 16.11
CA ARG A 382 -5.93 -21.06 14.97
C ARG A 382 -7.05 -20.53 14.08
N ASN A 383 -8.17 -20.15 14.65
CA ASN A 383 -9.32 -19.63 13.90
C ASN A 383 -8.97 -18.30 13.21
N ASN A 384 -8.24 -17.40 13.89
CA ASN A 384 -7.75 -16.16 13.30
C ASN A 384 -6.84 -16.44 12.10
N PHE A 385 -5.90 -17.39 12.21
CA PHE A 385 -5.06 -17.80 11.07
C PHE A 385 -5.90 -18.33 9.89
N ILE A 386 -6.91 -19.19 10.14
CA ILE A 386 -7.80 -19.71 9.09
C ILE A 386 -8.55 -18.57 8.40
N ILE A 387 -9.09 -17.62 9.18
CA ILE A 387 -9.81 -16.45 8.66
C ILE A 387 -8.91 -15.63 7.73
N ILE A 388 -7.69 -15.36 8.17
CA ILE A 388 -6.71 -14.61 7.39
C ILE A 388 -6.29 -15.39 6.14
N ALA A 389 -6.07 -16.70 6.23
CA ALA A 389 -5.72 -17.54 5.08
C ALA A 389 -6.79 -17.49 3.97
N CYS A 390 -8.07 -17.30 4.32
CA CYS A 390 -9.15 -17.13 3.36
C CYS A 390 -9.06 -15.82 2.55
N SER A 391 -8.25 -14.84 2.96
CA SER A 391 -8.00 -13.62 2.19
C SER A 391 -7.19 -13.88 0.91
N ILE A 392 -6.28 -14.86 0.93
CA ILE A 392 -5.39 -15.17 -0.19
C ILE A 392 -6.17 -15.52 -1.46
N PRO A 393 -7.08 -16.53 -1.46
CA PRO A 393 -7.90 -16.80 -2.65
C PRO A 393 -8.81 -15.61 -3.00
N GLY A 394 -9.28 -14.83 -2.03
CA GLY A 394 -10.04 -13.60 -2.29
C GLY A 394 -9.27 -12.60 -3.13
N THR A 395 -8.02 -12.33 -2.78
CA THR A 395 -7.14 -11.43 -3.54
C THR A 395 -6.88 -11.92 -4.96
N LEU A 396 -6.63 -13.22 -5.13
CA LEU A 396 -6.41 -13.81 -6.46
C LEU A 396 -7.66 -13.74 -7.34
N MET A 397 -8.84 -13.98 -6.76
CA MET A 397 -10.10 -13.91 -7.48
C MET A 397 -10.56 -12.49 -7.79
N ALA A 398 -10.05 -11.48 -7.08
CA ALA A 398 -10.40 -10.08 -7.35
C ALA A 398 -10.17 -9.72 -8.81
N GLY A 399 -9.01 -10.08 -9.38
CA GLY A 399 -8.67 -9.82 -10.78
C GLY A 399 -9.66 -10.47 -11.76
N TRP A 400 -10.16 -11.66 -11.45
CA TRP A 400 -11.16 -12.35 -12.29
C TRP A 400 -12.52 -11.64 -12.24
N PHE A 401 -13.02 -11.29 -11.04
CA PHE A 401 -14.30 -10.58 -10.88
C PHE A 401 -14.30 -9.20 -11.54
N ILE A 402 -13.20 -8.46 -11.42
CA ILE A 402 -13.00 -7.13 -12.02
C ILE A 402 -13.05 -7.23 -13.56
N GLY A 403 -12.59 -8.33 -14.14
CA GLY A 403 -12.60 -8.59 -15.58
C GLY A 403 -13.96 -8.97 -16.15
N LEU A 404 -14.99 -9.28 -15.35
CA LEU A 404 -16.30 -9.70 -15.82
C LEU A 404 -17.04 -8.54 -16.52
N PRO A 405 -17.39 -8.67 -17.82
CA PRO A 405 -17.92 -7.56 -18.62
C PRO A 405 -19.30 -7.05 -18.16
N LYS A 406 -20.07 -7.88 -17.44
CA LYS A 406 -21.42 -7.51 -16.93
C LYS A 406 -21.38 -6.81 -15.58
N ILE A 407 -20.38 -7.08 -14.76
CA ILE A 407 -20.26 -6.56 -13.39
C ILE A 407 -19.30 -5.35 -13.37
N GLY A 408 -18.16 -5.48 -14.04
CA GLY A 408 -17.13 -4.45 -14.11
C GLY A 408 -16.49 -4.15 -12.77
N ARG A 409 -15.68 -3.07 -12.72
CA ARG A 409 -14.97 -2.66 -11.49
C ARG A 409 -15.94 -2.11 -10.44
N ARG A 410 -16.84 -1.23 -10.88
CA ARG A 410 -17.84 -0.58 -10.02
C ARG A 410 -18.80 -1.58 -9.39
N GLY A 411 -19.31 -2.52 -10.19
CA GLY A 411 -20.20 -3.57 -9.72
C GLY A 411 -19.51 -4.52 -8.74
N THR A 412 -18.29 -4.96 -9.07
CA THR A 412 -17.49 -5.83 -8.17
C THR A 412 -17.25 -5.15 -6.82
N LEU A 413 -16.85 -3.87 -6.82
CA LEU A 413 -16.63 -3.10 -5.60
C LEU A 413 -17.93 -2.99 -4.76
N GLY A 414 -19.04 -2.57 -5.36
CA GLY A 414 -20.30 -2.40 -4.67
C GLY A 414 -20.87 -3.70 -4.09
N ILE A 415 -20.85 -4.78 -4.88
CA ILE A 415 -21.31 -6.11 -4.44
C ILE A 415 -20.42 -6.64 -3.32
N ALA A 416 -19.10 -6.55 -3.45
CA ALA A 416 -18.17 -7.02 -2.43
C ALA A 416 -18.31 -6.23 -1.11
N LEU A 417 -18.52 -4.91 -1.16
CA LEU A 417 -18.80 -4.10 0.04
C LEU A 417 -20.07 -4.56 0.75
N ILE A 418 -21.17 -4.75 0.02
CA ILE A 418 -22.45 -5.18 0.59
C ILE A 418 -22.34 -6.59 1.18
N LEU A 419 -21.71 -7.53 0.44
CA LEU A 419 -21.52 -8.90 0.93
C LEU A 419 -20.62 -8.94 2.17
N THR A 420 -19.56 -8.13 2.24
CA THR A 420 -18.72 -8.00 3.44
C THR A 420 -19.58 -7.59 4.64
N ALA A 421 -20.45 -6.61 4.49
CA ALA A 421 -21.36 -6.16 5.54
C ALA A 421 -22.36 -7.24 5.95
N VAL A 422 -22.97 -7.94 4.99
CA VAL A 422 -23.91 -9.03 5.25
C VAL A 422 -23.26 -10.13 6.09
N PHE A 423 -22.04 -10.54 5.73
CA PHE A 423 -21.33 -11.55 6.51
C PHE A 423 -20.89 -11.04 7.89
N GLN A 424 -20.57 -9.76 8.05
CA GLN A 424 -20.30 -9.17 9.36
C GLN A 424 -21.55 -9.13 10.24
N PHE A 425 -22.72 -8.79 9.69
CA PHE A 425 -23.99 -8.89 10.45
C PHE A 425 -24.33 -10.34 10.79
N ALA A 426 -24.18 -11.28 9.86
CA ALA A 426 -24.42 -12.69 10.10
C ALA A 426 -23.48 -13.26 11.19
N PHE A 427 -22.23 -12.82 11.22
CA PHE A 427 -21.28 -13.16 12.26
C PHE A 427 -21.76 -12.76 13.66
N THR A 428 -22.34 -11.58 13.83
CA THR A 428 -22.85 -11.13 15.16
C THR A 428 -24.04 -11.95 15.66
N ALA A 429 -24.76 -12.63 14.77
CA ALA A 429 -25.87 -13.53 15.09
C ALA A 429 -25.43 -14.99 15.27
N ALA A 430 -24.18 -15.32 14.94
CA ALA A 430 -23.67 -16.69 15.02
C ALA A 430 -23.57 -17.18 16.47
N ARG A 431 -24.04 -18.43 16.71
CA ARG A 431 -24.09 -19.06 18.03
C ARG A 431 -23.14 -20.24 18.18
N THR A 432 -22.62 -20.78 17.09
CA THR A 432 -21.74 -21.95 17.10
C THR A 432 -20.36 -21.57 16.61
N GLN A 433 -19.33 -22.26 17.11
CA GLN A 433 -17.93 -22.03 16.67
C GLN A 433 -17.77 -22.17 15.15
N ALA A 434 -18.43 -23.15 14.55
CA ALA A 434 -18.38 -23.34 13.09
C ALA A 434 -19.01 -22.17 12.32
N SER A 435 -20.15 -21.63 12.79
CA SER A 435 -20.78 -20.48 12.13
C SER A 435 -19.97 -19.18 12.33
N ILE A 436 -19.40 -18.97 13.53
CA ILE A 436 -18.48 -17.87 13.81
C ILE A 436 -17.30 -17.91 12.84
N LEU A 437 -16.61 -19.03 12.73
CA LEU A 437 -15.48 -19.22 11.84
C LEU A 437 -15.90 -19.04 10.37
N GLY A 438 -16.99 -19.68 9.93
CA GLY A 438 -17.46 -19.64 8.56
C GLY A 438 -17.80 -18.23 8.07
N PHE A 439 -18.55 -17.44 8.87
CA PHE A 439 -18.88 -16.07 8.49
C PHE A 439 -17.66 -15.15 8.48
N ASN A 440 -16.70 -15.32 9.39
CA ASN A 440 -15.45 -14.56 9.36
C ASN A 440 -14.57 -14.92 8.15
N CYS A 441 -14.48 -16.20 7.78
CA CYS A 441 -13.79 -16.64 6.56
C CYS A 441 -14.43 -16.01 5.30
N ALA A 442 -15.77 -16.01 5.22
CA ALA A 442 -16.49 -15.39 4.12
C ALA A 442 -16.27 -13.87 4.08
N THR A 443 -16.30 -13.20 5.24
CA THR A 443 -15.97 -11.77 5.36
C THR A 443 -14.56 -11.49 4.86
N SER A 444 -13.56 -12.26 5.29
CA SER A 444 -12.16 -12.10 4.89
C SER A 444 -12.01 -12.29 3.38
N PHE A 445 -12.55 -13.36 2.82
CA PHE A 445 -12.52 -13.64 1.39
C PHE A 445 -13.10 -12.50 0.54
N VAL A 446 -14.31 -12.03 0.88
CA VAL A 446 -15.02 -11.00 0.10
C VAL A 446 -14.39 -9.61 0.29
N SER A 447 -13.92 -9.29 1.50
CA SER A 447 -13.26 -8.00 1.75
C SER A 447 -11.97 -7.82 0.94
N TYR A 448 -11.26 -8.90 0.66
CA TYR A 448 -10.06 -8.81 -0.20
C TYR A 448 -10.39 -8.70 -1.69
N ILE A 449 -11.54 -9.19 -2.14
CA ILE A 449 -12.09 -8.86 -3.47
C ILE A 449 -12.41 -7.35 -3.55
N MET A 450 -13.01 -6.81 -2.51
CA MET A 450 -13.33 -5.39 -2.40
C MET A 450 -12.07 -4.51 -2.46
N TRP A 451 -11.01 -4.86 -1.69
CA TRP A 451 -9.75 -4.13 -1.73
C TRP A 451 -9.11 -4.16 -3.12
N GLY A 452 -9.07 -5.32 -3.79
CA GLY A 452 -8.57 -5.42 -5.16
C GLY A 452 -9.35 -4.53 -6.13
N ALA A 453 -10.68 -4.52 -6.05
CA ALA A 453 -11.52 -3.67 -6.89
C ALA A 453 -11.31 -2.16 -6.61
N LEU A 454 -11.14 -1.76 -5.34
CA LEU A 454 -10.93 -0.38 -4.94
C LEU A 454 -9.57 0.17 -5.44
N TYR A 455 -8.50 -0.62 -5.28
CA TYR A 455 -7.16 -0.24 -5.75
C TYR A 455 -7.05 -0.22 -7.27
N CYS A 456 -7.81 -1.07 -7.98
CA CYS A 456 -7.90 -1.05 -9.44
C CYS A 456 -8.69 0.17 -9.95
N TYR A 457 -9.87 0.39 -9.41
CA TYR A 457 -10.78 1.45 -9.85
C TYR A 457 -10.24 2.86 -9.63
N THR A 458 -9.60 3.10 -8.47
CA THR A 458 -9.16 4.45 -8.07
C THR A 458 -8.21 5.10 -9.08
N PRO A 459 -7.08 4.46 -9.50
CA PRO A 459 -6.16 5.06 -10.47
C PRO A 459 -6.71 5.10 -11.89
N GLU A 460 -7.68 4.26 -12.25
CA GLU A 460 -8.29 4.26 -13.60
C GLU A 460 -9.20 5.46 -13.84
N VAL A 461 -9.88 5.93 -12.80
CA VAL A 461 -10.84 7.05 -12.90
C VAL A 461 -10.18 8.41 -12.72
N ILE A 462 -9.07 8.46 -12.00
CA ILE A 462 -8.34 9.73 -11.79
C ILE A 462 -7.51 10.04 -13.04
N PRO A 463 -7.62 11.28 -13.60
CA PRO A 463 -6.83 11.67 -14.77
C PRO A 463 -5.35 11.40 -14.58
N SER A 464 -4.69 10.86 -15.60
CA SER A 464 -3.31 10.36 -15.56
C SER A 464 -2.30 11.38 -14.99
N ILE A 465 -2.49 12.68 -15.31
CA ILE A 465 -1.65 13.80 -14.86
C ILE A 465 -1.75 14.03 -13.34
N HIS A 466 -2.91 13.72 -12.74
CA HIS A 466 -3.19 13.95 -11.31
C HIS A 466 -3.36 12.66 -10.53
N ARG A 467 -3.09 11.49 -11.14
CA ARG A 467 -3.31 10.16 -10.57
C ARG A 467 -2.60 9.98 -9.23
N GLY A 468 -1.31 10.33 -9.16
CA GLY A 468 -0.54 10.24 -7.92
C GLY A 468 -1.13 11.07 -6.78
N THR A 469 -1.51 12.33 -7.07
CA THR A 469 -2.13 13.22 -6.08
C THR A 469 -3.49 12.69 -5.62
N GLY A 470 -4.31 12.22 -6.55
CA GLY A 470 -5.65 11.72 -6.22
C GLY A 470 -5.63 10.42 -5.41
N CYS A 471 -4.82 9.45 -5.82
CA CYS A 471 -4.62 8.19 -5.07
C CYS A 471 -4.01 8.46 -3.69
N GLY A 472 -3.03 9.38 -3.61
CA GLY A 472 -2.42 9.79 -2.35
C GLY A 472 -3.41 10.44 -1.39
N LEU A 473 -4.27 11.31 -1.90
CA LEU A 473 -5.32 11.97 -1.11
C LEU A 473 -6.35 10.95 -0.57
N ALA A 474 -6.79 10.02 -1.40
CA ALA A 474 -7.70 8.95 -1.00
C ALA A 474 -7.09 8.05 0.07
N ALA A 475 -5.84 7.61 -0.11
CA ALA A 475 -5.12 6.79 0.86
C ALA A 475 -4.84 7.53 2.18
N ALA A 476 -4.52 8.84 2.13
CA ALA A 476 -4.34 9.66 3.32
C ALA A 476 -5.66 9.78 4.11
N PHE A 477 -6.78 10.03 3.42
CA PHE A 477 -8.09 10.12 4.06
C PHE A 477 -8.51 8.79 4.69
N ASN A 478 -8.24 7.66 4.03
CA ASN A 478 -8.43 6.32 4.59
C ASN A 478 -7.69 6.16 5.92
N ARG A 479 -6.41 6.51 5.99
CA ARG A 479 -5.60 6.39 7.21
C ARG A 479 -6.06 7.32 8.33
N ILE A 480 -6.45 8.56 7.99
CA ILE A 480 -7.00 9.53 8.97
C ILE A 480 -8.30 9.00 9.58
N CYS A 481 -9.19 8.45 8.77
CA CYS A 481 -10.41 7.82 9.25
C CYS A 481 -10.10 6.57 10.10
N GLY A 482 -9.08 5.79 9.73
CA GLY A 482 -8.62 4.62 10.46
C GLY A 482 -8.12 4.91 11.88
N LEU A 483 -7.55 6.10 12.12
CA LEU A 483 -7.13 6.54 13.47
C LEU A 483 -8.30 6.58 14.47
N GLN A 484 -9.52 6.74 14.01
CA GLN A 484 -10.70 6.81 14.87
C GLN A 484 -11.12 5.43 15.39
N ALA A 485 -10.77 4.34 14.70
CA ALA A 485 -11.19 3.00 15.07
C ALA A 485 -10.71 2.56 16.47
N PRO A 486 -9.43 2.67 16.84
CA PRO A 486 -8.97 2.39 18.21
C PRO A 486 -9.60 3.32 19.25
N ILE A 487 -9.87 4.57 18.91
CA ILE A 487 -10.52 5.54 19.81
C ILE A 487 -11.95 5.08 20.09
N ILE A 488 -12.71 4.73 19.06
CA ILE A 488 -14.08 4.21 19.20
C ILE A 488 -14.08 2.94 20.06
N ALA A 489 -13.18 1.98 19.77
CA ALA A 489 -13.06 0.74 20.53
C ALA A 489 -12.74 1.00 22.01
N THR A 490 -11.90 2.00 22.32
CA THR A 490 -11.56 2.39 23.70
C THR A 490 -12.78 2.79 24.53
N TYR A 491 -13.71 3.55 23.95
CA TYR A 491 -14.87 4.07 24.68
C TYR A 491 -16.10 3.19 24.58
N VAL A 492 -16.25 2.39 23.53
CA VAL A 492 -17.39 1.50 23.31
C VAL A 492 -17.14 0.10 23.86
N GLY A 493 -15.86 -0.29 24.00
CA GLY A 493 -15.45 -1.63 24.43
C GLY A 493 -15.59 -2.68 23.34
N TYR A 494 -15.12 -3.90 23.63
CA TYR A 494 -15.10 -5.05 22.71
C TYR A 494 -16.45 -5.78 22.68
N ASN A 495 -17.46 -5.14 22.13
CA ASN A 495 -18.81 -5.69 21.98
C ASN A 495 -19.25 -5.65 20.50
N ASN A 496 -20.50 -6.04 20.22
CA ASN A 496 -21.02 -6.07 18.84
C ASN A 496 -21.20 -4.67 18.20
N LYS A 497 -21.20 -3.57 18.98
CA LYS A 497 -21.48 -2.22 18.46
C LYS A 497 -20.48 -1.75 17.41
N PRO A 498 -19.14 -1.87 17.60
CA PRO A 498 -18.18 -1.52 16.56
C PRO A 498 -18.36 -2.31 15.27
N ILE A 499 -18.74 -3.59 15.37
CA ILE A 499 -19.00 -4.45 14.21
C ILE A 499 -20.24 -3.96 13.44
N PHE A 500 -21.31 -3.59 14.15
CA PHE A 500 -22.50 -3.00 13.51
C PHE A 500 -22.18 -1.69 12.80
N VAL A 501 -21.35 -0.83 13.39
CA VAL A 501 -20.89 0.41 12.74
C VAL A 501 -20.07 0.08 11.50
N SER A 502 -19.11 -0.84 11.59
CA SER A 502 -18.30 -1.30 10.45
C SER A 502 -19.19 -1.81 9.31
N ALA A 503 -20.09 -2.74 9.60
CA ALA A 503 -21.00 -3.31 8.61
C ALA A 503 -21.91 -2.26 7.97
N SER A 504 -22.43 -1.32 8.75
CA SER A 504 -23.25 -0.22 8.23
C SER A 504 -22.47 0.69 7.29
N LEU A 505 -21.22 1.02 7.62
CA LEU A 505 -20.33 1.81 6.76
C LEU A 505 -20.05 1.08 5.44
N TYR A 506 -19.84 -0.23 5.46
CA TYR A 506 -19.66 -1.02 4.25
C TYR A 506 -20.91 -1.05 3.36
N ILE A 507 -22.12 -1.14 3.93
CA ILE A 507 -23.37 -1.05 3.15
C ILE A 507 -23.47 0.32 2.46
N VAL A 508 -23.27 1.41 3.22
CA VAL A 508 -23.37 2.76 2.68
C VAL A 508 -22.32 2.97 1.58
N ALA A 509 -21.07 2.55 1.81
CA ALA A 509 -20.00 2.59 0.81
C ALA A 509 -20.35 1.76 -0.45
N GLY A 510 -21.00 0.61 -0.28
CA GLY A 510 -21.47 -0.22 -1.37
C GLY A 510 -22.50 0.49 -2.24
N PHE A 511 -23.51 1.13 -1.65
CA PHE A 511 -24.49 1.93 -2.39
C PHE A 511 -23.84 3.12 -3.07
N ILE A 512 -22.91 3.83 -2.42
CA ILE A 512 -22.17 4.94 -3.02
C ILE A 512 -21.36 4.46 -4.23
N SER A 513 -20.78 3.26 -4.18
CA SER A 513 -20.01 2.70 -5.30
C SER A 513 -20.86 2.50 -6.55
N PHE A 514 -22.14 2.18 -6.44
CA PHE A 514 -23.07 2.14 -7.59
C PHE A 514 -23.40 3.52 -8.15
N CYS A 515 -23.18 4.60 -7.40
CA CYS A 515 -23.37 5.98 -7.85
C CYS A 515 -22.14 6.53 -8.58
N PHE A 516 -21.05 5.79 -8.72
CA PHE A 516 -19.87 6.24 -9.45
C PHE A 516 -20.21 6.54 -10.92
N PRO A 517 -19.76 7.69 -11.47
CA PRO A 517 -20.17 8.13 -12.81
C PRO A 517 -19.47 7.40 -13.97
N TYR A 518 -18.35 6.71 -13.67
CA TYR A 518 -17.54 6.04 -14.69
C TYR A 518 -17.50 4.54 -14.46
N GLU A 519 -17.67 3.74 -15.52
CA GLU A 519 -17.30 2.34 -15.58
C GLU A 519 -16.07 2.22 -16.48
N THR A 520 -14.99 1.68 -15.92
CA THR A 520 -13.69 1.63 -16.57
C THR A 520 -13.41 0.29 -17.27
N SER A 521 -14.30 -0.69 -17.11
CA SER A 521 -14.16 -2.02 -17.72
C SER A 521 -14.02 -1.96 -19.24
N GLY A 522 -12.90 -2.45 -19.78
CA GLY A 522 -12.63 -2.48 -21.22
C GLY A 522 -12.34 -1.12 -21.87
N LYS A 523 -12.14 -0.05 -21.08
CA LYS A 523 -11.78 1.29 -21.56
C LYS A 523 -10.35 1.64 -21.16
N ALA A 524 -9.67 2.43 -22.01
CA ALA A 524 -8.39 3.02 -21.61
C ALA A 524 -8.63 3.93 -20.38
N SER A 525 -7.68 3.93 -19.45
CA SER A 525 -7.71 4.81 -18.26
C SER A 525 -7.77 6.28 -18.69
N LEU A 526 -8.57 7.08 -18.01
CA LEU A 526 -8.76 8.53 -18.25
C LEU A 526 -7.47 9.32 -18.07
#